data_38b9368c571fca43356f8ab7e3648b81
#
_entry.id   38b9368c571fca43356f8ab7e3648b81
#
_cell.length_a   1.000
_cell.length_b   1.000
_cell.length_c   1.000
_cell.angle_alpha   90.00
_cell.angle_beta   90.00
_cell.angle_gamma   90.00
#
_symmetry.space_group_name_H-M   'P 1'
#
loop_
_entity.id
_entity.type
_entity.pdbx_description
1 polymer ?
#
loop_
_entity_poly.entity_id
_entity_poly.type
_entity_poly.pdbx_seq_one_letter_code
_entity_poly.pdbx_strand_id
1 'polypeptide(L)'
;MIGTGRTPRLRRRLTRVGALLGAAALASAGGAVPASAASGAQAHSGGHTATPIKHLVVIYDENISFDHYFATYPKAANTDGTKFKAAAHTPKADNLLNAGLLKNNPNLYKPKRLASSQAMTCDQNHSYGPEQYAADGGKADKYVENTEVNKCSGLFGEPGLVMDYYDGNTVTALWNYAQHYALNDKSFSSVYGPSTPGALNLVSGQTHGVISVDPASGTENPKQTSTPDPYTVLSPNAQGVGTLVNDPDPAFDDCSDKDHTSTNALAVMQGRNIGDLLNSKGVSWGWFQGGFRPSTAWDGKQGDYAKCGGATHANVGGAASVDYSPHHSPFEYYKSTSNPHHLAPKSVAEIGHGGRANHNYDLTDFDAALKAGNLPAVSFLKAAEYQDGHAGYSDPTDEQHFLIKEINALQQSPQWKSTAVVVAYDDSDGWYDHVAAKVLNGSKDSTVGSNGKALDSPACQSGPAAAGGYADRCGPGTRQPLLVISPYSRVNSIDHTATEQASITRFIENNWHTGRIGDASFDRRSGSLSGLFDFKHPNNKQVLLNSDGSVKSVKGIPHHSGTVTAASAQGAYPPYVQDLKAQNVADTGSASPALPIAVAAGLLTAGATGTAFALHRRKRRIGHAAL
;
A
#
# COMPACT_ATOMS: atom_id res chain seq x y z
N MET A 1 -39.25 -2.70 64.02
CA MET A 1 -39.44 -4.08 64.47
C MET A 1 -38.43 -4.92 63.68
N ILE A 2 -37.29 -5.19 64.22
CA ILE A 2 -36.83 -6.35 65.00
C ILE A 2 -36.76 -7.63 64.16
N GLY A 3 -35.56 -8.20 64.09
CA GLY A 3 -35.26 -9.59 63.90
C GLY A 3 -34.05 -9.84 63.01
N THR A 4 -32.90 -9.76 63.37
CA THR A 4 -31.71 -10.53 63.89
C THR A 4 -31.72 -12.04 63.57
N GLY A 5 -30.64 -12.51 62.97
CA GLY A 5 -30.36 -13.95 62.83
C GLY A 5 -28.95 -14.25 62.36
N ARG A 6 -28.11 -14.65 63.25
CA ARG A 6 -26.67 -14.93 63.22
C ARG A 6 -26.26 -16.20 62.48
N THR A 7 -25.01 -16.20 62.07
CA THR A 7 -24.09 -17.27 61.63
C THR A 7 -24.12 -18.62 62.38
N PRO A 8 -23.46 -19.71 61.87
CA PRO A 8 -22.08 -19.93 62.36
C PRO A 8 -21.04 -20.50 61.36
N ARG A 9 -19.81 -20.25 61.75
CA ARG A 9 -18.55 -20.77 61.21
C ARG A 9 -18.37 -22.26 61.53
N LEU A 10 -17.69 -23.00 60.64
CA LEU A 10 -17.00 -24.23 61.00
C LEU A 10 -15.55 -24.24 60.48
N ARG A 11 -14.64 -24.36 61.44
CA ARG A 11 -13.19 -24.63 61.27
C ARG A 11 -12.96 -26.16 61.26
N ARG A 12 -11.95 -26.63 60.50
CA ARG A 12 -11.07 -27.77 60.81
C ARG A 12 -9.87 -27.73 59.87
N ARG A 13 -8.72 -27.54 60.30
CA ARG A 13 -7.64 -28.19 61.07
C ARG A 13 -6.64 -28.89 60.14
N LEU A 14 -5.41 -28.48 60.38
CA LEU A 14 -4.11 -28.93 59.90
C LEU A 14 -3.85 -30.43 60.06
N THR A 15 -2.97 -30.98 59.19
CA THR A 15 -1.98 -31.97 59.61
C THR A 15 -0.65 -31.71 58.89
N ARG A 16 0.40 -31.57 59.67
CA ARG A 16 1.82 -31.52 59.29
C ARG A 16 2.36 -32.93 59.33
N VAL A 17 3.26 -33.33 58.41
CA VAL A 17 4.31 -34.33 58.64
C VAL A 17 5.57 -33.82 57.99
N GLY A 18 6.61 -33.72 58.78
CA GLY A 18 7.96 -33.41 58.39
C GLY A 18 8.89 -34.61 58.56
N ALA A 19 10.08 -34.50 58.03
CA ALA A 19 11.36 -35.12 58.44
C ALA A 19 12.40 -34.71 57.39
N LEU A 20 13.42 -34.09 57.63
CA LEU A 20 14.68 -34.20 58.41
C LEU A 20 15.87 -34.64 57.54
N LEU A 21 16.83 -33.69 57.47
CA LEU A 21 18.28 -33.76 57.63
C LEU A 21 19.18 -34.41 56.57
N GLY A 22 20.18 -33.60 56.20
CA GLY A 22 21.47 -34.00 55.63
C GLY A 22 22.35 -32.82 55.33
N ALA A 23 23.10 -32.31 56.29
CA ALA A 23 24.11 -31.27 56.13
C ALA A 23 25.45 -31.90 55.78
N ALA A 24 26.18 -31.32 54.82
CA ALA A 24 27.64 -31.40 54.74
C ALA A 24 28.20 -30.10 54.23
N ALA A 25 28.92 -29.41 55.09
CA ALA A 25 29.69 -28.22 54.78
C ALA A 25 31.07 -28.61 54.23
N LEU A 26 31.51 -27.92 53.15
CA LEU A 26 32.94 -27.79 52.83
C LEU A 26 33.20 -26.37 52.33
N ALA A 27 33.98 -25.67 53.09
CA ALA A 27 34.45 -24.33 52.78
C ALA A 27 35.70 -24.45 51.85
N SER A 28 35.79 -23.61 50.83
CA SER A 28 37.08 -23.17 50.30
C SER A 28 36.94 -21.86 49.52
N ALA A 29 37.58 -20.85 50.06
CA ALA A 29 38.31 -19.72 49.49
C ALA A 29 37.96 -19.14 48.13
N GLY A 30 37.55 -17.91 48.14
CA GLY A 30 38.07 -16.71 47.52
C GLY A 30 38.45 -16.66 46.02
N GLY A 31 37.68 -15.86 45.30
CA GLY A 31 38.04 -15.37 43.98
C GLY A 31 36.94 -14.45 43.47
N ALA A 32 37.04 -13.14 43.78
CA ALA A 32 36.14 -12.16 43.19
C ALA A 32 36.54 -11.96 41.73
N VAL A 33 35.66 -12.42 40.82
CA VAL A 33 35.71 -12.06 39.39
C VAL A 33 34.68 -10.95 39.19
N PRO A 34 35.02 -9.79 38.57
CA PRO A 34 34.05 -8.76 38.27
C PRO A 34 33.06 -9.28 37.23
N ALA A 35 31.79 -9.30 37.58
CA ALA A 35 30.70 -9.57 36.66
C ALA A 35 30.67 -8.43 35.63
N SER A 36 31.25 -8.66 34.46
CA SER A 36 30.95 -7.89 33.27
C SER A 36 29.50 -8.15 32.91
N ALA A 37 28.65 -7.17 33.14
CA ALA A 37 27.30 -7.16 32.62
C ALA A 37 27.40 -7.04 31.08
N ALA A 38 27.52 -8.19 30.41
CA ALA A 38 27.25 -8.27 28.98
C ALA A 38 25.74 -8.10 28.82
N SER A 39 25.31 -6.88 28.47
CA SER A 39 24.01 -6.66 27.88
C SER A 39 23.97 -7.43 26.56
N GLY A 40 23.53 -8.68 26.61
CA GLY A 40 23.21 -9.46 25.44
C GLY A 40 21.97 -8.86 24.79
N ALA A 41 22.17 -7.90 23.88
CA ALA A 41 21.19 -7.69 22.83
C ALA A 41 21.06 -9.02 22.10
N GLN A 42 19.97 -9.73 22.32
CA GLN A 42 19.62 -10.87 21.48
C GLN A 42 19.49 -10.34 20.06
N ALA A 43 20.49 -10.60 19.25
CA ALA A 43 20.37 -10.49 17.81
C ALA A 43 19.24 -11.46 17.41
N HIS A 44 18.06 -10.93 17.19
CA HIS A 44 16.98 -11.67 16.57
C HIS A 44 17.53 -12.13 15.21
N SER A 45 17.68 -13.44 15.06
CA SER A 45 18.09 -14.07 13.81
C SER A 45 17.01 -13.80 12.77
N GLY A 46 17.12 -12.69 12.05
CA GLY A 46 16.36 -12.46 10.83
C GLY A 46 16.57 -13.68 9.95
N GLY A 47 15.49 -14.37 9.56
CA GLY A 47 15.55 -15.58 8.76
C GLY A 47 16.49 -15.40 7.56
N HIS A 48 17.06 -16.50 7.08
CA HIS A 48 17.95 -16.49 5.93
C HIS A 48 17.25 -15.88 4.70
N THR A 49 17.75 -14.75 4.19
CA THR A 49 17.21 -14.09 3.00
C THR A 49 17.82 -14.67 1.72
N ALA A 50 17.01 -14.72 0.64
CA ALA A 50 17.47 -15.21 -0.67
C ALA A 50 18.49 -14.28 -1.33
N THR A 51 18.50 -12.99 -0.95
CA THR A 51 19.42 -11.96 -1.44
C THR A 51 20.18 -11.31 -0.28
N PRO A 52 21.20 -10.46 -0.54
CA PRO A 52 21.85 -9.68 0.52
C PRO A 52 20.95 -8.66 1.22
N ILE A 53 19.74 -8.42 0.72
CA ILE A 53 18.79 -7.46 1.30
C ILE A 53 18.20 -8.06 2.58
N LYS A 54 18.49 -7.41 3.70
CA LYS A 54 17.97 -7.74 5.02
C LYS A 54 16.89 -6.76 5.48
N HIS A 55 16.85 -5.58 4.85
CA HIS A 55 15.86 -4.55 5.11
C HIS A 55 15.33 -4.06 3.77
N LEU A 56 14.02 -4.22 3.55
CA LEU A 56 13.30 -3.61 2.45
C LEU A 56 12.43 -2.49 3.02
N VAL A 57 12.62 -1.28 2.51
CA VAL A 57 11.77 -0.13 2.81
C VAL A 57 11.00 0.21 1.54
N VAL A 58 9.70 0.15 1.59
CA VAL A 58 8.80 0.53 0.50
C VAL A 58 8.21 1.88 0.85
N ILE A 59 8.59 2.92 0.12
CA ILE A 59 7.94 4.23 0.17
C ILE A 59 6.83 4.17 -0.85
N TYR A 60 5.60 4.34 -0.40
CA TYR A 60 4.41 4.13 -1.20
C TYR A 60 3.56 5.40 -1.17
N ASP A 61 3.81 6.24 -2.18
CA ASP A 61 3.22 7.56 -2.29
C ASP A 61 2.01 7.58 -3.23
N GLU A 62 1.45 8.75 -3.48
CA GLU A 62 0.17 8.95 -4.15
C GLU A 62 0.32 9.42 -5.59
N ASN A 63 -0.48 8.88 -6.40
CA ASN A 63 -1.26 9.29 -7.56
C ASN A 63 -0.44 9.88 -8.71
N ILE A 64 0.57 9.12 -9.19
CA ILE A 64 1.46 9.62 -10.24
C ILE A 64 1.56 8.63 -11.40
N SER A 65 1.22 9.08 -12.64
CA SER A 65 1.60 8.33 -13.83
C SER A 65 3.09 8.49 -14.16
N PHE A 66 3.67 7.53 -14.87
CA PHE A 66 5.09 7.60 -15.26
C PHE A 66 5.38 8.84 -16.10
N ASP A 67 4.55 9.13 -17.11
CA ASP A 67 4.78 10.29 -17.96
C ASP A 67 4.56 11.62 -17.25
N HIS A 68 3.75 11.67 -16.17
CA HIS A 68 3.58 12.90 -15.40
C HIS A 68 4.89 13.38 -14.75
N TYR A 69 5.77 12.44 -14.32
CA TYR A 69 7.05 12.77 -13.67
C TYR A 69 8.29 12.48 -14.54
N PHE A 70 8.20 11.65 -15.57
CA PHE A 70 9.35 11.23 -16.37
C PHE A 70 9.19 11.49 -17.88
N ALA A 71 8.18 12.28 -18.29
CA ALA A 71 7.86 12.57 -19.70
C ALA A 71 9.08 12.94 -20.56
N THR A 72 10.02 13.68 -19.99
CA THR A 72 11.22 14.17 -20.72
C THR A 72 12.53 13.68 -20.12
N TYR A 73 12.49 12.77 -19.16
CA TYR A 73 13.71 12.23 -18.55
C TYR A 73 14.68 11.66 -19.60
N PRO A 74 15.97 12.00 -19.54
CA PRO A 74 16.63 12.83 -18.53
C PRO A 74 16.88 14.30 -18.96
N LYS A 75 16.00 14.90 -19.77
CA LYS A 75 16.16 16.23 -20.33
C LYS A 75 15.23 17.23 -19.64
N ALA A 76 15.75 17.97 -18.65
CA ALA A 76 15.07 19.08 -18.01
C ALA A 76 15.17 20.37 -18.83
N ALA A 77 14.15 21.24 -18.73
CA ALA A 77 14.12 22.54 -19.42
C ALA A 77 15.13 23.53 -18.83
N ASN A 78 15.39 23.45 -17.53
CA ASN A 78 16.29 24.33 -16.78
C ASN A 78 15.92 25.83 -16.86
N THR A 79 14.64 26.12 -16.95
CA THR A 79 14.11 27.50 -17.02
C THR A 79 13.68 28.04 -15.66
N ASP A 80 13.23 27.16 -14.76
CA ASP A 80 12.77 27.45 -13.40
C ASP A 80 13.18 26.33 -12.45
N GLY A 81 12.76 26.37 -11.18
CA GLY A 81 13.04 25.34 -10.18
C GLY A 81 14.51 25.01 -9.99
N THR A 82 14.80 23.80 -9.51
CA THR A 82 16.17 23.31 -9.29
C THR A 82 16.81 22.88 -10.60
N LYS A 83 18.04 23.34 -10.86
CA LYS A 83 18.76 22.94 -12.08
C LYS A 83 19.13 21.47 -12.05
N PHE A 84 18.80 20.75 -13.13
CA PHE A 84 19.13 19.35 -13.31
C PHE A 84 20.11 19.16 -14.47
N LYS A 85 21.10 18.29 -14.27
CA LYS A 85 22.07 17.90 -15.30
C LYS A 85 22.14 16.38 -15.38
N ALA A 86 21.76 15.83 -16.52
CA ALA A 86 21.85 14.41 -16.78
C ALA A 86 23.29 13.88 -16.72
N ALA A 87 23.48 12.68 -16.20
CA ALA A 87 24.72 11.95 -16.32
C ALA A 87 24.99 11.56 -17.78
N ALA A 88 26.26 11.44 -18.14
CA ALA A 88 26.62 10.92 -19.45
C ALA A 88 26.08 9.47 -19.62
N HIS A 89 25.68 9.14 -20.85
CA HIS A 89 25.21 7.79 -21.22
C HIS A 89 23.98 7.30 -20.45
N THR A 90 23.11 8.21 -19.97
CA THR A 90 21.81 7.82 -19.40
C THR A 90 20.99 7.10 -20.47
N PRO A 91 20.49 5.87 -20.18
CA PRO A 91 19.63 5.14 -21.11
C PRO A 91 18.36 5.92 -21.46
N LYS A 92 17.78 5.59 -22.62
CA LYS A 92 16.49 6.17 -23.03
C LYS A 92 15.36 5.48 -22.29
N ALA A 93 14.54 6.24 -21.57
CA ALA A 93 13.27 5.76 -21.03
C ALA A 93 12.21 5.69 -22.13
N ASP A 94 11.25 4.79 -21.96
CA ASP A 94 10.02 4.77 -22.77
C ASP A 94 9.11 5.89 -22.24
N ASN A 95 9.24 7.12 -22.81
CA ASN A 95 8.55 8.31 -22.36
C ASN A 95 8.12 9.22 -23.55
N LEU A 96 7.35 10.26 -23.27
CA LEU A 96 6.78 11.15 -24.28
C LEU A 96 7.82 11.78 -25.20
N LEU A 97 8.99 12.15 -24.66
CA LEU A 97 10.08 12.74 -25.47
C LEU A 97 10.60 11.73 -26.49
N ASN A 98 10.92 10.52 -26.05
CA ASN A 98 11.51 9.49 -26.90
C ASN A 98 10.50 8.87 -27.87
N ALA A 99 9.21 8.82 -27.48
CA ALA A 99 8.10 8.41 -28.33
C ALA A 99 7.67 9.51 -29.35
N GLY A 100 8.16 10.75 -29.23
CA GLY A 100 7.77 11.86 -30.10
C GLY A 100 6.38 12.44 -29.83
N LEU A 101 5.76 12.06 -28.70
CA LEU A 101 4.37 12.38 -28.36
C LEU A 101 4.18 13.75 -27.70
N LEU A 102 5.25 14.49 -27.41
CA LEU A 102 5.16 15.89 -27.00
C LEU A 102 4.59 16.80 -28.10
N LYS A 103 4.75 16.42 -29.38
CA LYS A 103 4.31 17.21 -30.54
C LYS A 103 3.12 16.58 -31.25
N ASN A 104 3.07 15.26 -31.35
CA ASN A 104 2.10 14.49 -32.12
C ASN A 104 1.34 13.55 -31.21
N ASN A 105 0.57 14.10 -30.26
CA ASN A 105 -0.22 13.30 -29.32
C ASN A 105 -1.59 12.96 -29.90
N PRO A 106 -2.09 11.73 -29.73
CA PRO A 106 -3.42 11.34 -30.21
C PRO A 106 -4.59 11.92 -29.39
N ASN A 107 -4.35 12.37 -28.15
CA ASN A 107 -5.37 13.00 -27.31
C ASN A 107 -5.75 14.40 -27.82
N LEU A 108 -6.87 14.95 -27.32
CA LEU A 108 -7.38 16.26 -27.72
C LEU A 108 -6.41 17.42 -27.45
N TYR A 109 -5.57 17.30 -26.42
CA TYR A 109 -4.54 18.29 -26.09
C TYR A 109 -3.16 17.66 -26.11
N LYS A 110 -2.14 18.49 -26.31
CA LYS A 110 -0.74 18.07 -26.26
C LYS A 110 -0.20 18.26 -24.86
N PRO A 111 0.69 17.35 -24.40
CA PRO A 111 1.36 17.51 -23.12
C PRO A 111 2.16 18.82 -23.06
N LYS A 112 2.03 19.55 -21.95
CA LYS A 112 2.82 20.73 -21.63
C LYS A 112 3.60 20.51 -20.36
N ARG A 113 4.72 21.20 -20.24
CA ARG A 113 5.49 21.20 -19.01
C ARG A 113 4.87 22.17 -18.01
N LEU A 114 4.59 21.67 -16.82
CA LEU A 114 4.22 22.48 -15.66
C LEU A 114 5.48 23.14 -15.07
N ALA A 115 5.38 24.42 -14.75
CA ALA A 115 6.42 25.12 -14.01
C ALA A 115 6.39 24.75 -12.53
N SER A 116 7.51 24.89 -11.82
CA SER A 116 7.57 24.63 -10.37
C SER A 116 6.57 25.47 -9.56
N SER A 117 6.20 26.66 -10.06
CA SER A 117 5.16 27.49 -9.43
C SER A 117 3.73 27.00 -9.67
N GLN A 118 3.53 25.96 -10.48
CA GLN A 118 2.25 25.31 -10.76
C GLN A 118 2.16 23.95 -10.07
N ALA A 119 2.85 23.77 -8.94
CA ALA A 119 2.91 22.51 -8.21
C ALA A 119 1.54 22.07 -7.67
N MET A 120 0.70 23.03 -7.26
CA MET A 120 -0.65 22.76 -6.74
C MET A 120 -1.66 22.70 -7.89
N THR A 121 -2.02 21.53 -8.33
CA THR A 121 -2.94 21.27 -9.45
C THR A 121 -4.29 20.70 -9.00
N CYS A 122 -5.29 20.75 -9.87
CA CYS A 122 -6.52 19.99 -9.69
C CYS A 122 -6.23 18.50 -9.64
N ASP A 123 -6.88 17.81 -8.71
CA ASP A 123 -7.03 16.38 -8.66
C ASP A 123 -7.78 15.86 -9.90
N GLN A 124 -7.26 14.82 -10.55
CA GLN A 124 -7.84 14.27 -11.77
C GLN A 124 -8.77 13.10 -11.43
N ASN A 125 -9.62 12.69 -12.37
CA ASN A 125 -10.55 11.59 -12.14
C ASN A 125 -9.86 10.23 -12.36
N HIS A 126 -9.49 9.57 -11.30
CA HIS A 126 -8.83 8.27 -11.28
C HIS A 126 -9.77 7.10 -10.90
N SER A 127 -11.07 7.27 -11.10
CA SER A 127 -12.04 6.20 -10.83
C SER A 127 -11.85 5.00 -11.77
N TYR A 128 -12.19 3.81 -11.31
CA TYR A 128 -12.01 2.53 -11.98
C TYR A 128 -12.52 2.49 -13.44
N GLY A 129 -13.73 2.96 -13.71
CA GLY A 129 -14.27 3.00 -15.06
C GLY A 129 -13.62 4.07 -15.96
N PRO A 130 -13.56 5.33 -15.55
CA PRO A 130 -12.94 6.41 -16.32
C PRO A 130 -11.53 6.11 -16.81
N GLU A 131 -10.64 5.56 -15.97
CA GLU A 131 -9.28 5.18 -16.39
C GLU A 131 -9.27 4.10 -17.49
N GLN A 132 -10.15 3.09 -17.40
CA GLN A 132 -10.27 2.08 -18.44
C GLN A 132 -10.69 2.68 -19.79
N TYR A 133 -11.61 3.65 -19.76
CA TYR A 133 -12.06 4.34 -20.97
C TYR A 133 -10.99 5.31 -21.50
N ALA A 134 -10.18 5.91 -20.64
CA ALA A 134 -9.05 6.75 -21.02
C ALA A 134 -7.96 5.94 -21.75
N ALA A 135 -7.68 4.73 -21.29
CA ALA A 135 -6.75 3.79 -21.90
C ALA A 135 -7.19 3.27 -23.29
N ASP A 136 -8.48 3.33 -23.61
CA ASP A 136 -9.12 2.94 -24.89
C ASP A 136 -8.54 1.67 -25.52
N GLY A 137 -8.47 0.60 -24.72
CA GLY A 137 -8.00 -0.70 -25.19
C GLY A 137 -6.52 -0.72 -25.62
N GLY A 138 -5.71 0.17 -25.08
CA GLY A 138 -4.27 0.25 -25.31
C GLY A 138 -3.83 1.38 -26.23
N LYS A 139 -4.75 2.24 -26.70
CA LYS A 139 -4.41 3.40 -27.54
C LYS A 139 -3.98 4.60 -26.73
N ALA A 140 -4.41 4.71 -25.47
CA ALA A 140 -4.14 5.82 -24.56
C ALA A 140 -4.49 7.20 -25.18
N ASP A 141 -5.65 7.31 -25.83
CA ASP A 141 -6.04 8.48 -26.63
C ASP A 141 -7.35 9.16 -26.15
N LYS A 142 -7.84 8.81 -24.93
CA LYS A 142 -9.10 9.31 -24.38
C LYS A 142 -9.00 9.87 -22.95
N TYR A 143 -7.83 10.33 -22.54
CA TYR A 143 -7.63 10.87 -21.19
C TYR A 143 -8.42 12.15 -20.96
N VAL A 144 -8.37 13.10 -21.91
CA VAL A 144 -9.09 14.37 -21.80
C VAL A 144 -10.61 14.17 -21.69
N GLU A 145 -11.17 13.16 -22.37
CA GLU A 145 -12.60 12.90 -22.36
C GLU A 145 -13.09 12.12 -21.15
N ASN A 146 -12.20 11.44 -20.40
CA ASN A 146 -12.63 10.53 -19.36
C ASN A 146 -12.04 10.86 -17.98
N THR A 147 -10.83 11.39 -17.87
CA THR A 147 -10.14 11.61 -16.59
C THR A 147 -9.83 13.08 -16.28
N GLU A 148 -9.97 14.01 -17.23
CA GLU A 148 -9.62 15.41 -17.01
C GLU A 148 -10.52 16.11 -16.01
N VAL A 149 -9.89 16.80 -15.03
CA VAL A 149 -10.48 17.84 -14.18
C VAL A 149 -9.62 19.11 -14.33
N ASN A 150 -10.13 20.09 -15.06
CA ASN A 150 -9.35 21.28 -15.45
C ASN A 150 -9.81 22.57 -14.77
N LYS A 151 -10.73 22.48 -13.80
CA LYS A 151 -11.25 23.61 -13.01
C LYS A 151 -11.54 23.16 -11.59
N CYS A 152 -10.84 23.73 -10.65
CA CYS A 152 -10.99 23.53 -9.23
C CYS A 152 -10.68 24.85 -8.48
N SER A 153 -11.16 24.99 -7.25
CA SER A 153 -11.02 26.24 -6.52
C SER A 153 -9.64 26.36 -5.89
N GLY A 154 -8.94 27.44 -6.17
CA GLY A 154 -7.69 27.79 -5.49
C GLY A 154 -6.43 27.06 -6.01
N LEU A 155 -6.57 26.17 -6.99
CA LEU A 155 -5.48 25.36 -7.53
C LEU A 155 -5.28 25.69 -9.03
N PHE A 156 -4.15 25.25 -9.57
CA PHE A 156 -3.88 25.39 -11.00
C PHE A 156 -4.74 24.41 -11.81
N GLY A 157 -5.41 24.92 -12.84
CA GLY A 157 -6.18 24.14 -13.80
C GLY A 157 -6.24 24.83 -15.15
N GLU A 158 -6.11 24.05 -16.22
CA GLU A 158 -6.27 24.50 -17.59
C GLU A 158 -6.81 23.38 -18.49
N PRO A 159 -7.41 23.69 -19.65
CA PRO A 159 -7.82 22.65 -20.60
C PRO A 159 -6.62 21.83 -21.07
N GLY A 160 -6.70 20.52 -20.91
CA GLY A 160 -5.63 19.57 -21.19
C GLY A 160 -4.68 19.32 -20.01
N LEU A 161 -5.00 19.81 -18.80
CA LEU A 161 -4.17 19.62 -17.61
C LEU A 161 -3.79 18.16 -17.38
N VAL A 162 -4.71 17.23 -17.57
CA VAL A 162 -4.47 15.79 -17.41
C VAL A 162 -3.31 15.25 -18.27
N MET A 163 -2.94 15.96 -19.34
CA MET A 163 -1.83 15.63 -20.25
C MET A 163 -0.49 16.16 -19.78
N ASP A 164 -0.47 17.07 -18.80
CA ASP A 164 0.69 17.88 -18.46
C ASP A 164 1.65 17.13 -17.52
N TYR A 165 2.91 17.59 -17.50
CA TYR A 165 3.98 16.87 -16.80
C TYR A 165 4.96 17.83 -16.11
N TYR A 166 5.58 17.33 -15.05
CA TYR A 166 6.76 17.95 -14.45
C TYR A 166 8.04 17.38 -15.04
N ASP A 167 9.11 18.16 -15.01
CA ASP A 167 10.46 17.69 -15.35
C ASP A 167 11.41 17.73 -14.14
N GLY A 168 12.68 17.37 -14.36
CA GLY A 168 13.69 17.34 -13.33
C GLY A 168 13.98 18.67 -12.61
N ASN A 169 13.34 19.76 -13.01
CA ASN A 169 13.42 21.03 -12.29
C ASN A 169 12.44 21.09 -11.10
N THR A 170 11.38 20.28 -11.12
CA THR A 170 10.40 20.16 -10.03
C THR A 170 10.59 18.85 -9.28
N VAL A 171 10.64 17.69 -9.98
CA VAL A 171 10.86 16.37 -9.39
C VAL A 171 12.35 15.99 -9.37
N THR A 172 13.16 16.92 -8.93
CA THR A 172 14.63 16.86 -9.01
C THR A 172 15.22 15.68 -8.26
N ALA A 173 14.68 15.36 -7.08
CA ALA A 173 15.16 14.24 -6.26
C ALA A 173 14.94 12.90 -6.97
N LEU A 174 13.74 12.64 -7.49
CA LEU A 174 13.44 11.39 -8.20
C LEU A 174 14.36 11.20 -9.41
N TRP A 175 14.60 12.27 -10.19
CA TRP A 175 15.51 12.19 -11.32
C TRP A 175 16.97 11.98 -10.90
N ASN A 176 17.42 12.61 -9.82
CA ASN A 176 18.76 12.35 -9.27
C ASN A 176 18.90 10.93 -8.72
N TYR A 177 17.87 10.40 -8.04
CA TYR A 177 17.90 8.99 -7.63
C TYR A 177 17.95 8.06 -8.85
N ALA A 178 17.18 8.30 -9.90
CA ALA A 178 17.24 7.52 -11.15
C ALA A 178 18.62 7.58 -11.82
N GLN A 179 19.35 8.71 -11.74
CA GLN A 179 20.72 8.85 -12.26
C GLN A 179 21.76 8.05 -11.47
N HIS A 180 21.51 7.84 -10.19
CA HIS A 180 22.46 7.18 -9.30
C HIS A 180 22.11 5.73 -8.98
N TYR A 181 20.87 5.32 -9.26
CA TYR A 181 20.31 4.01 -8.95
C TYR A 181 19.49 3.48 -10.13
N ALA A 182 18.50 2.63 -9.91
CA ALA A 182 17.73 1.98 -10.97
C ALA A 182 16.28 2.50 -11.04
N LEU A 183 15.84 2.77 -12.26
CA LEU A 183 14.47 3.14 -12.62
C LEU A 183 13.83 1.99 -13.40
N ASN A 184 12.55 1.70 -13.17
CA ASN A 184 11.73 0.87 -14.05
C ASN A 184 10.75 1.78 -14.80
N ASP A 185 10.64 1.62 -16.12
CA ASP A 185 9.73 2.37 -16.97
C ASP A 185 8.56 1.52 -17.50
N LYS A 186 8.31 0.37 -16.89
CA LYS A 186 7.17 -0.52 -17.18
C LYS A 186 6.55 -1.10 -15.90
N SER A 187 6.38 -0.26 -14.90
CA SER A 187 5.61 -0.59 -13.70
C SER A 187 4.18 -0.06 -13.85
N PHE A 188 3.19 -0.87 -13.50
CA PHE A 188 1.78 -0.56 -13.71
C PHE A 188 0.99 -0.73 -12.42
N SER A 189 -0.14 -0.03 -12.28
CA SER A 189 -1.16 -0.43 -11.32
C SER A 189 -1.60 -1.87 -11.60
N SER A 190 -1.85 -2.67 -10.57
CA SER A 190 -2.30 -4.05 -10.75
C SER A 190 -3.72 -4.12 -11.33
N VAL A 191 -4.55 -3.13 -11.02
CA VAL A 191 -5.88 -2.88 -11.57
C VAL A 191 -6.04 -1.39 -11.86
N TYR A 192 -7.07 -1.02 -12.63
CA TYR A 192 -7.52 0.37 -12.70
C TYR A 192 -8.19 0.78 -11.40
N GLY A 193 -8.24 2.10 -11.14
CA GLY A 193 -8.98 2.68 -10.03
C GLY A 193 -8.09 3.41 -9.03
N PRO A 194 -8.72 3.94 -7.97
CA PRO A 194 -8.11 4.86 -7.03
C PRO A 194 -7.21 4.17 -6.00
N SER A 195 -6.84 4.91 -4.95
CA SER A 195 -5.77 4.59 -4.01
C SER A 195 -5.96 3.29 -3.23
N THR A 196 -7.18 3.01 -2.75
CA THR A 196 -7.41 1.78 -1.96
C THR A 196 -7.17 0.48 -2.76
N PRO A 197 -7.68 0.31 -4.00
CA PRO A 197 -7.30 -0.82 -4.84
C PRO A 197 -5.79 -0.97 -5.02
N GLY A 198 -5.06 0.13 -5.23
CA GLY A 198 -3.60 0.13 -5.34
C GLY A 198 -2.92 -0.35 -4.06
N ALA A 199 -3.30 0.22 -2.91
CA ALA A 199 -2.76 -0.14 -1.60
C ALA A 199 -3.06 -1.61 -1.23
N LEU A 200 -4.27 -2.11 -1.50
CA LEU A 200 -4.62 -3.51 -1.29
C LEU A 200 -3.83 -4.45 -2.20
N ASN A 201 -3.57 -4.06 -3.45
CA ASN A 201 -2.72 -4.84 -4.35
C ASN A 201 -1.26 -4.87 -3.91
N LEU A 202 -0.74 -3.82 -3.26
CA LEU A 202 0.58 -3.84 -2.64
C LEU A 202 0.68 -4.89 -1.54
N VAL A 203 -0.33 -5.01 -0.68
CA VAL A 203 -0.22 -5.85 0.52
C VAL A 203 -0.78 -7.26 0.34
N SER A 204 -1.65 -7.47 -0.65
CA SER A 204 -2.27 -8.79 -0.87
C SER A 204 -2.35 -9.23 -2.34
N GLY A 205 -2.10 -8.33 -3.32
CA GLY A 205 -2.36 -8.60 -4.73
C GLY A 205 -3.85 -8.90 -5.00
N GLN A 206 -4.75 -8.40 -4.14
CA GLN A 206 -6.16 -8.80 -4.12
C GLN A 206 -7.06 -7.64 -3.70
N THR A 207 -8.11 -7.40 -4.49
CA THR A 207 -9.20 -6.47 -4.15
C THR A 207 -10.55 -7.17 -4.00
N HIS A 208 -10.63 -8.46 -4.33
CA HIS A 208 -11.79 -9.29 -4.03
C HIS A 208 -11.72 -9.82 -2.60
N GLY A 209 -12.87 -10.07 -1.99
CA GLY A 209 -12.98 -10.49 -0.59
C GLY A 209 -13.49 -9.40 0.33
N VAL A 210 -13.91 -8.24 -0.22
CA VAL A 210 -14.48 -7.17 0.58
C VAL A 210 -15.91 -7.51 1.01
N ILE A 211 -16.26 -7.13 2.24
CA ILE A 211 -17.62 -7.04 2.75
C ILE A 211 -17.91 -5.62 3.24
N SER A 212 -19.14 -5.20 3.10
CA SER A 212 -19.67 -3.91 3.56
C SER A 212 -20.18 -4.05 4.99
N VAL A 213 -19.77 -3.16 5.88
CA VAL A 213 -20.16 -3.18 7.29
C VAL A 213 -20.80 -1.85 7.71
N ASP A 214 -21.68 -1.93 8.71
CA ASP A 214 -22.37 -0.78 9.28
C ASP A 214 -21.37 0.08 10.09
N PRO A 215 -21.17 1.37 9.75
CA PRO A 215 -20.26 2.26 10.47
C PRO A 215 -20.64 2.43 11.95
N ALA A 216 -21.91 2.33 12.31
CA ALA A 216 -22.36 2.43 13.68
C ALA A 216 -22.00 1.20 14.55
N SER A 217 -21.49 0.13 13.96
CA SER A 217 -21.17 -1.12 14.69
C SER A 217 -19.86 -1.10 15.47
N GLY A 218 -18.97 -0.14 15.18
CA GLY A 218 -17.67 0.02 15.81
C GLY A 218 -16.56 -0.90 15.28
N THR A 219 -15.32 -0.54 15.57
CA THR A 219 -14.11 -1.20 15.06
C THR A 219 -13.83 -2.57 15.68
N GLU A 220 -14.30 -2.84 16.89
CA GLU A 220 -14.05 -4.12 17.58
C GLU A 220 -14.85 -5.28 16.98
N ASN A 221 -16.10 -5.03 16.60
CA ASN A 221 -17.04 -6.02 16.09
C ASN A 221 -17.85 -5.46 14.92
N PRO A 222 -17.23 -5.16 13.78
CA PRO A 222 -17.93 -4.59 12.63
C PRO A 222 -19.01 -5.55 12.14
N LYS A 223 -20.22 -5.02 11.93
CA LYS A 223 -21.39 -5.79 11.55
C LYS A 223 -21.62 -5.68 10.06
N GLN A 224 -21.58 -6.80 9.36
CA GLN A 224 -21.93 -6.84 7.93
C GLN A 224 -23.34 -6.33 7.70
N THR A 225 -23.51 -5.48 6.69
CA THR A 225 -24.82 -5.00 6.26
C THR A 225 -25.59 -6.12 5.56
N SER A 226 -26.92 -6.12 5.67
CA SER A 226 -27.77 -7.10 4.98
C SER A 226 -27.81 -6.90 3.46
N THR A 227 -27.55 -5.67 3.02
CA THR A 227 -27.46 -5.27 1.62
C THR A 227 -26.13 -4.54 1.45
N PRO A 228 -25.16 -5.09 0.68
CA PRO A 228 -23.89 -4.42 0.44
C PRO A 228 -24.09 -3.05 -0.20
N ASP A 229 -23.36 -2.05 0.29
CA ASP A 229 -23.27 -0.75 -0.36
C ASP A 229 -22.51 -0.91 -1.68
N PRO A 230 -23.06 -0.47 -2.82
CA PRO A 230 -22.40 -0.59 -4.11
C PRO A 230 -21.15 0.28 -4.27
N TYR A 231 -20.94 1.29 -3.42
CA TYR A 231 -19.68 2.02 -3.37
C TYR A 231 -18.55 1.17 -2.75
N THR A 232 -18.89 0.38 -1.72
CA THR A 232 -17.94 -0.46 -0.97
C THR A 232 -17.72 -1.81 -1.64
N VAL A 233 -18.78 -2.44 -2.16
CA VAL A 233 -18.74 -3.81 -2.69
C VAL A 233 -19.40 -3.87 -4.05
N LEU A 234 -18.62 -4.19 -5.08
CA LEU A 234 -19.14 -4.52 -6.41
C LEU A 234 -19.25 -6.03 -6.62
N SER A 235 -20.15 -6.43 -7.52
CA SER A 235 -20.38 -7.84 -7.90
C SER A 235 -20.44 -8.80 -6.71
N PRO A 236 -21.27 -8.50 -5.65
CA PRO A 236 -21.33 -9.33 -4.46
C PRO A 236 -21.90 -10.72 -4.76
N ASN A 237 -21.33 -11.75 -4.14
CA ASN A 237 -21.91 -13.08 -4.12
C ASN A 237 -23.11 -13.18 -3.14
N ALA A 238 -23.71 -14.36 -3.00
CA ALA A 238 -24.85 -14.58 -2.11
C ALA A 238 -24.56 -14.30 -0.62
N GLN A 239 -23.30 -14.22 -0.23
CA GLN A 239 -22.84 -13.89 1.12
C GLN A 239 -22.48 -12.41 1.27
N GLY A 240 -22.66 -11.60 0.22
CA GLY A 240 -22.34 -10.17 0.21
C GLY A 240 -20.84 -9.89 0.07
N VAL A 241 -20.03 -10.88 -0.32
CA VAL A 241 -18.60 -10.71 -0.58
C VAL A 241 -18.40 -10.38 -2.05
N GLY A 242 -17.67 -9.32 -2.34
CA GLY A 242 -17.40 -8.88 -3.71
C GLY A 242 -16.03 -8.23 -3.85
N THR A 243 -15.92 -7.27 -4.76
CA THR A 243 -14.67 -6.58 -5.10
C THR A 243 -14.76 -5.11 -4.75
N LEU A 244 -13.67 -4.55 -4.21
CA LEU A 244 -13.48 -3.14 -3.90
C LEU A 244 -12.80 -2.45 -5.08
N VAL A 245 -13.39 -1.34 -5.56
CA VAL A 245 -12.85 -0.53 -6.68
C VAL A 245 -12.85 0.97 -6.40
N ASN A 246 -13.35 1.40 -5.24
CA ASN A 246 -13.39 2.79 -4.77
C ASN A 246 -12.59 2.89 -3.46
N ASP A 247 -12.73 4.01 -2.74
CA ASP A 247 -12.02 4.31 -1.49
C ASP A 247 -12.95 4.32 -0.26
N PRO A 248 -13.64 3.21 0.07
CA PRO A 248 -14.35 3.13 1.33
C PRO A 248 -13.33 2.97 2.47
N ASP A 249 -13.52 3.68 3.57
CA ASP A 249 -12.65 3.57 4.73
C ASP A 249 -12.68 2.16 5.36
N PRO A 250 -11.57 1.73 6.01
CA PRO A 250 -11.49 0.44 6.69
C PRO A 250 -12.33 0.40 7.96
N ALA A 251 -12.95 -0.75 8.24
CA ALA A 251 -13.80 -0.90 9.42
C ALA A 251 -13.03 -1.15 10.73
N PHE A 252 -11.76 -1.53 10.65
CA PHE A 252 -10.92 -1.76 11.83
C PHE A 252 -10.02 -0.55 12.14
N ASP A 253 -10.58 0.66 12.05
CA ASP A 253 -9.85 1.90 12.25
C ASP A 253 -10.76 2.94 12.93
N ASP A 254 -10.38 3.39 14.13
CA ASP A 254 -11.11 4.43 14.86
C ASP A 254 -11.09 5.78 14.14
N CYS A 255 -10.13 5.98 13.23
CA CYS A 255 -9.99 7.20 12.45
C CYS A 255 -10.78 7.19 11.15
N SER A 256 -11.35 6.04 10.77
CA SER A 256 -12.28 5.95 9.66
C SER A 256 -13.44 6.89 9.89
N ASP A 257 -13.74 7.70 8.86
CA ASP A 257 -14.83 8.66 8.93
C ASP A 257 -14.68 9.67 10.09
N LYS A 258 -13.46 9.93 10.49
CA LYS A 258 -12.98 10.98 11.42
C LYS A 258 -13.65 11.07 12.79
N ASP A 259 -14.93 10.74 12.91
CA ASP A 259 -15.73 10.88 14.14
C ASP A 259 -16.86 9.86 14.29
N HIS A 260 -16.86 8.79 13.48
CA HIS A 260 -17.89 7.74 13.46
C HIS A 260 -19.31 8.25 13.17
N THR A 261 -19.44 9.35 12.41
CA THR A 261 -20.72 9.90 12.01
C THR A 261 -21.10 9.56 10.57
N SER A 262 -20.23 8.86 9.82
CA SER A 262 -20.51 8.47 8.44
C SER A 262 -21.80 7.67 8.33
N THR A 263 -22.49 7.95 7.26
CA THR A 263 -23.62 7.12 6.80
C THR A 263 -23.20 6.13 5.72
N ASN A 264 -21.95 6.21 5.24
CA ASN A 264 -21.39 5.31 4.25
C ASN A 264 -20.94 4.02 4.92
N ALA A 265 -21.08 2.90 4.23
CA ALA A 265 -20.59 1.64 4.72
C ALA A 265 -19.06 1.62 4.72
N LEU A 266 -18.47 0.98 5.74
CA LEU A 266 -17.04 0.74 5.84
C LEU A 266 -16.68 -0.62 5.22
N ALA A 267 -15.39 -0.84 4.94
CA ALA A 267 -14.90 -2.04 4.27
C ALA A 267 -14.12 -2.96 5.21
N VAL A 268 -14.35 -4.26 5.08
CA VAL A 268 -13.53 -5.31 5.69
C VAL A 268 -13.04 -6.23 4.59
N MET A 269 -11.73 -6.48 4.52
CA MET A 269 -11.14 -7.45 3.62
C MET A 269 -11.01 -8.81 4.28
N GLN A 270 -11.46 -9.84 3.57
CA GLN A 270 -11.24 -11.25 3.93
C GLN A 270 -9.93 -11.75 3.30
N GLY A 271 -9.48 -12.93 3.74
CA GLY A 271 -8.27 -13.54 3.21
C GLY A 271 -7.01 -13.12 3.97
N ARG A 272 -5.87 -13.30 3.33
CA ARG A 272 -4.54 -13.03 3.89
C ARG A 272 -3.87 -11.86 3.18
N ASN A 273 -3.00 -11.18 3.91
CA ASN A 273 -2.08 -10.19 3.37
C ASN A 273 -0.62 -10.58 3.64
N ILE A 274 0.33 -9.79 3.16
CA ILE A 274 1.75 -10.07 3.33
C ILE A 274 2.19 -10.04 4.80
N GLY A 275 1.52 -9.25 5.65
CA GLY A 275 1.76 -9.19 7.10
C GLY A 275 1.50 -10.54 7.77
N ASP A 276 0.43 -11.24 7.39
CA ASP A 276 0.14 -12.60 7.89
C ASP A 276 1.26 -13.58 7.54
N LEU A 277 1.79 -13.48 6.32
CA LEU A 277 2.88 -14.33 5.86
C LEU A 277 4.19 -14.04 6.61
N LEU A 278 4.52 -12.75 6.80
CA LEU A 278 5.69 -12.31 7.56
C LEU A 278 5.58 -12.75 9.02
N ASN A 279 4.42 -12.57 9.66
CA ASN A 279 4.14 -13.05 11.02
C ASN A 279 4.36 -14.56 11.14
N SER A 280 3.87 -15.34 10.17
CA SER A 280 4.02 -16.81 10.18
C SER A 280 5.49 -17.27 10.11
N LYS A 281 6.39 -16.42 9.65
CA LYS A 281 7.83 -16.67 9.54
C LYS A 281 8.66 -15.96 10.59
N GLY A 282 8.04 -15.19 11.49
CA GLY A 282 8.74 -14.39 12.49
C GLY A 282 9.64 -13.31 11.89
N VAL A 283 9.29 -12.81 10.70
CA VAL A 283 10.00 -11.71 10.05
C VAL A 283 9.43 -10.39 10.58
N SER A 284 10.30 -9.50 11.06
CA SER A 284 9.87 -8.20 11.58
C SER A 284 9.38 -7.29 10.45
N TRP A 285 8.25 -6.60 10.66
CA TRP A 285 7.69 -5.71 9.66
C TRP A 285 6.83 -4.62 10.29
N GLY A 286 6.52 -3.57 9.52
CA GLY A 286 5.59 -2.53 9.93
C GLY A 286 5.11 -1.67 8.77
N TRP A 287 3.88 -1.17 8.90
CA TRP A 287 3.32 -0.06 8.14
C TRP A 287 3.48 1.20 8.98
N PHE A 288 4.07 2.24 8.42
CA PHE A 288 4.35 3.50 9.10
C PHE A 288 3.73 4.63 8.28
N GLN A 289 2.69 5.27 8.81
CA GLN A 289 1.95 6.32 8.11
C GLN A 289 1.96 7.63 8.88
N GLY A 290 2.08 8.75 8.14
CA GLY A 290 2.00 10.08 8.72
C GLY A 290 0.65 10.32 9.39
N GLY A 291 0.67 10.93 10.59
CA GLY A 291 -0.55 11.23 11.33
C GLY A 291 -1.29 10.03 11.93
N PHE A 292 -0.72 8.81 11.86
CA PHE A 292 -1.32 7.61 12.45
C PHE A 292 -1.51 7.74 13.97
N ARG A 293 -0.68 8.53 14.64
CA ARG A 293 -0.84 8.78 16.07
C ARG A 293 -2.04 9.69 16.33
N PRO A 294 -3.09 9.23 17.04
CA PRO A 294 -4.29 10.02 17.23
C PRO A 294 -4.04 11.26 18.10
N SER A 295 -4.79 12.31 17.85
CA SER A 295 -4.75 13.55 18.67
C SER A 295 -5.25 13.32 20.10
N THR A 296 -6.16 12.35 20.29
CA THR A 296 -6.60 11.86 21.60
C THR A 296 -6.57 10.33 21.57
N ALA A 297 -5.71 9.75 22.40
CA ALA A 297 -5.61 8.29 22.49
C ALA A 297 -6.92 7.66 23.01
N TRP A 298 -7.23 6.45 22.55
CA TRP A 298 -8.28 5.63 23.11
C TRP A 298 -8.08 5.42 24.63
N ASP A 299 -9.13 5.54 25.41
CA ASP A 299 -9.08 5.50 26.88
C ASP A 299 -9.16 4.08 27.46
N GLY A 300 -9.25 3.06 26.62
CA GLY A 300 -9.33 1.65 27.01
C GLY A 300 -10.75 1.17 27.29
N LYS A 301 -11.78 1.97 27.04
CA LYS A 301 -13.17 1.54 27.26
C LYS A 301 -13.83 1.10 25.96
N GLN A 302 -14.52 -0.02 26.05
CA GLN A 302 -15.32 -0.55 24.95
C GLN A 302 -16.39 0.47 24.53
N GLY A 303 -16.45 0.76 23.22
CA GLY A 303 -17.40 1.71 22.64
C GLY A 303 -16.91 3.15 22.62
N ASP A 304 -15.74 3.45 23.21
CA ASP A 304 -15.02 4.70 23.00
C ASP A 304 -13.96 4.53 21.91
N TYR A 305 -13.54 5.62 21.26
CA TYR A 305 -12.66 5.63 20.09
C TYR A 305 -11.48 6.58 20.31
N ALA A 306 -10.37 6.32 19.65
CA ALA A 306 -9.31 7.30 19.46
C ALA A 306 -9.87 8.48 18.63
N LYS A 307 -9.33 9.69 18.83
CA LYS A 307 -9.75 10.86 18.05
C LYS A 307 -8.63 11.27 17.10
N CYS A 308 -8.96 11.34 15.84
CA CYS A 308 -8.05 11.65 14.74
C CYS A 308 -8.38 13.04 14.16
N GLY A 309 -7.63 13.47 13.15
CA GLY A 309 -7.87 14.74 12.47
C GLY A 309 -7.38 15.98 13.22
N GLY A 310 -6.69 15.82 14.35
CA GLY A 310 -6.07 16.94 15.09
C GLY A 310 -4.67 17.29 14.60
N ALA A 311 -3.97 16.37 13.90
CA ALA A 311 -2.71 16.66 13.24
C ALA A 311 -2.98 17.15 11.83
N THR A 312 -2.56 18.38 11.53
CA THR A 312 -2.72 18.99 10.21
C THR A 312 -1.46 19.75 9.86
N HIS A 313 -1.03 19.66 8.59
CA HIS A 313 0.06 20.47 8.06
C HIS A 313 -0.40 21.16 6.78
N ALA A 314 0.19 22.33 6.53
CA ALA A 314 -0.05 23.05 5.30
C ALA A 314 0.93 22.56 4.21
N ASN A 315 0.40 22.34 3.01
CA ASN A 315 1.21 22.11 1.81
C ASN A 315 1.94 23.39 1.35
N VAL A 316 2.73 23.30 0.30
CA VAL A 316 3.46 24.44 -0.27
C VAL A 316 2.55 25.59 -0.70
N GLY A 317 1.29 25.31 -1.05
CA GLY A 317 0.26 26.31 -1.37
C GLY A 317 -0.37 26.99 -0.15
N GLY A 318 -0.04 26.54 1.07
CA GLY A 318 -0.58 27.08 2.32
C GLY A 318 -1.95 26.51 2.72
N ALA A 319 -2.49 25.57 1.99
CA ALA A 319 -3.71 24.82 2.38
C ALA A 319 -3.36 23.72 3.38
N ALA A 320 -4.13 23.63 4.47
CA ALA A 320 -3.96 22.56 5.46
C ALA A 320 -4.83 21.35 5.08
N SER A 321 -4.25 20.15 5.15
CA SER A 321 -4.92 18.86 5.13
C SER A 321 -4.78 18.16 6.47
N VAL A 322 -5.60 17.15 6.72
CA VAL A 322 -5.41 16.21 7.83
C VAL A 322 -4.27 15.28 7.45
N ASP A 323 -3.32 15.01 8.37
CA ASP A 323 -2.14 14.22 8.05
C ASP A 323 -2.46 12.75 7.73
N TYR A 324 -3.46 12.17 8.38
CA TYR A 324 -3.82 10.77 8.26
C TYR A 324 -5.05 10.55 7.39
N SER A 325 -4.91 9.69 6.38
CA SER A 325 -6.01 9.16 5.58
C SER A 325 -6.21 7.67 5.88
N PRO A 326 -7.40 7.27 6.38
CA PRO A 326 -7.70 5.88 6.71
C PRO A 326 -7.64 4.94 5.51
N HIS A 327 -8.18 5.36 4.35
CA HIS A 327 -8.22 4.50 3.15
C HIS A 327 -6.83 4.25 2.55
N HIS A 328 -5.81 5.03 2.93
CA HIS A 328 -4.40 4.77 2.58
C HIS A 328 -3.72 3.73 3.49
N SER A 329 -4.42 3.16 4.48
CA SER A 329 -3.86 2.19 5.43
C SER A 329 -4.36 0.77 5.16
N PRO A 330 -3.76 0.02 4.22
CA PRO A 330 -4.33 -1.23 3.71
C PRO A 330 -4.38 -2.35 4.75
N PHE A 331 -3.55 -2.32 5.79
CA PHE A 331 -3.57 -3.33 6.84
C PHE A 331 -4.73 -3.16 7.83
N GLU A 332 -5.32 -1.97 7.91
CA GLU A 332 -6.51 -1.68 8.73
C GLU A 332 -7.81 -2.29 8.15
N TYR A 333 -7.80 -2.74 6.88
CA TYR A 333 -8.91 -3.50 6.30
C TYR A 333 -8.97 -4.95 6.80
N TYR A 334 -7.89 -5.48 7.38
CA TYR A 334 -7.77 -6.89 7.77
C TYR A 334 -7.71 -7.03 9.29
N LYS A 335 -8.65 -7.78 9.87
CA LYS A 335 -8.68 -8.00 11.33
C LYS A 335 -7.38 -8.57 11.90
N SER A 336 -6.64 -9.36 11.12
CA SER A 336 -5.39 -10.01 11.57
C SER A 336 -4.23 -9.04 11.77
N THR A 337 -4.22 -7.93 11.03
CA THR A 337 -3.11 -6.99 11.00
C THR A 337 -3.46 -5.58 11.44
N SER A 338 -4.74 -5.27 11.68
CA SER A 338 -5.17 -3.92 12.09
C SER A 338 -4.73 -3.54 13.50
N ASN A 339 -4.61 -2.24 13.73
CA ASN A 339 -4.44 -1.57 15.03
C ASN A 339 -5.59 -0.57 15.26
N PRO A 340 -6.83 -1.07 15.49
CA PRO A 340 -8.04 -0.25 15.39
C PRO A 340 -8.04 1.01 16.23
N HIS A 341 -7.38 0.99 17.37
CA HIS A 341 -7.34 2.12 18.32
C HIS A 341 -6.05 2.95 18.22
N HIS A 342 -5.28 2.76 17.17
CA HIS A 342 -4.02 3.49 16.94
C HIS A 342 -3.06 3.46 18.14
N LEU A 343 -2.94 2.30 18.79
CA LEU A 343 -2.12 2.13 19.97
C LEU A 343 -0.63 2.25 19.62
N ALA A 344 0.06 3.15 20.29
CA ALA A 344 1.51 3.28 20.12
C ALA A 344 2.25 2.05 20.66
N PRO A 345 3.43 1.68 20.10
CA PRO A 345 4.24 0.58 20.66
C PRO A 345 4.67 0.94 22.10
N LYS A 346 4.84 -0.08 22.96
CA LYS A 346 5.28 0.13 24.35
C LYS A 346 6.74 0.60 24.43
N SER A 347 7.53 0.27 23.45
CA SER A 347 8.94 0.66 23.35
C SER A 347 9.43 0.56 21.92
N VAL A 348 10.55 1.21 21.60
CA VAL A 348 11.20 1.12 20.30
C VAL A 348 11.58 -0.33 19.95
N ALA A 349 11.90 -1.16 20.93
CA ALA A 349 12.23 -2.57 20.72
C ALA A 349 11.01 -3.44 20.29
N GLU A 350 9.80 -2.98 20.54
CA GLU A 350 8.57 -3.66 20.11
C GLU A 350 8.24 -3.40 18.62
N ILE A 351 8.78 -2.32 18.04
CA ILE A 351 8.50 -1.95 16.67
C ILE A 351 8.95 -3.05 15.70
N GLY A 352 8.04 -3.46 14.84
CA GLY A 352 8.25 -4.55 13.89
C GLY A 352 7.94 -5.95 14.42
N HIS A 353 7.55 -6.09 15.69
CA HIS A 353 7.32 -7.38 16.35
C HIS A 353 5.88 -7.58 16.85
N GLY A 354 4.93 -6.85 16.35
CA GLY A 354 3.53 -6.93 16.75
C GLY A 354 3.25 -6.15 18.03
N GLY A 355 2.92 -6.83 19.13
CA GLY A 355 2.51 -6.18 20.36
C GLY A 355 1.15 -5.49 20.22
N ARG A 356 0.91 -4.44 20.98
CA ARG A 356 -0.39 -3.75 20.95
C ARG A 356 -0.59 -2.87 19.71
N ALA A 357 0.49 -2.44 19.07
CA ALA A 357 0.44 -1.66 17.83
C ALA A 357 0.19 -2.52 16.58
N ASN A 358 0.25 -3.84 16.72
CA ASN A 358 -0.02 -4.85 15.69
C ASN A 358 0.55 -4.50 14.30
N HIS A 359 1.80 -3.99 14.29
CA HIS A 359 2.55 -3.61 13.10
C HIS A 359 2.11 -2.31 12.37
N ASN A 360 1.10 -1.57 12.85
CA ASN A 360 0.74 -0.26 12.31
C ASN A 360 1.19 0.85 13.25
N TYR A 361 1.96 1.78 12.72
CA TYR A 361 2.72 2.76 13.47
C TYR A 361 2.63 4.15 12.82
N ASP A 362 2.95 5.16 13.60
CA ASP A 362 3.23 6.51 13.10
C ASP A 362 4.63 6.59 12.48
N LEU A 363 4.86 7.49 11.51
CA LEU A 363 6.18 7.73 10.92
C LEU A 363 7.24 8.09 11.95
N THR A 364 6.86 8.75 13.05
CA THR A 364 7.79 9.06 14.15
C THR A 364 8.32 7.79 14.85
N ASP A 365 7.57 6.71 14.82
CA ASP A 365 8.03 5.40 15.31
C ASP A 365 9.07 4.78 14.36
N PHE A 366 8.93 4.98 13.04
CA PHE A 366 9.96 4.59 12.07
C PHE A 366 11.28 5.33 12.32
N ASP A 367 11.22 6.66 12.46
CA ASP A 367 12.39 7.49 12.78
C ASP A 367 13.08 7.01 14.07
N ALA A 368 12.29 6.69 15.11
CA ALA A 368 12.80 6.18 16.38
C ALA A 368 13.47 4.79 16.22
N ALA A 369 12.85 3.89 15.46
CA ALA A 369 13.40 2.55 15.19
C ALA A 369 14.71 2.63 14.39
N LEU A 370 14.74 3.44 13.34
CA LEU A 370 15.93 3.66 12.51
C LEU A 370 17.09 4.23 13.33
N LYS A 371 16.83 5.27 14.14
CA LYS A 371 17.81 5.90 15.03
C LYS A 371 18.36 4.92 16.07
N ALA A 372 17.52 4.03 16.58
CA ALA A 372 17.91 3.03 17.57
C ALA A 372 18.63 1.82 16.95
N GLY A 373 18.70 1.71 15.61
CA GLY A 373 19.24 0.54 14.93
C GLY A 373 18.29 -0.67 14.96
N ASN A 374 17.01 -0.46 15.18
CA ASN A 374 15.95 -1.47 15.22
C ASN A 374 15.06 -1.42 13.96
N LEU A 375 15.66 -1.16 12.79
CA LEU A 375 14.92 -1.14 11.53
C LEU A 375 14.31 -2.52 11.25
N PRO A 376 12.99 -2.65 11.03
CA PRO A 376 12.36 -3.91 10.67
C PRO A 376 12.92 -4.50 9.37
N ALA A 377 12.73 -5.80 9.16
CA ALA A 377 13.14 -6.45 7.92
C ALA A 377 12.32 -5.97 6.72
N VAL A 378 11.02 -5.68 6.93
CA VAL A 378 10.16 -5.05 5.92
C VAL A 378 9.46 -3.85 6.55
N SER A 379 9.60 -2.69 5.93
CA SER A 379 8.93 -1.45 6.35
C SER A 379 8.20 -0.85 5.15
N PHE A 380 6.94 -0.50 5.34
CA PHE A 380 6.17 0.28 4.38
C PHE A 380 6.01 1.69 4.95
N LEU A 381 6.34 2.70 4.18
CA LEU A 381 6.21 4.10 4.59
C LEU A 381 5.17 4.78 3.72
N LYS A 382 4.21 5.44 4.34
CA LYS A 382 3.22 6.30 3.69
C LYS A 382 3.38 7.71 4.28
N ALA A 383 3.54 8.70 3.41
CA ALA A 383 3.64 10.10 3.83
C ALA A 383 2.36 10.56 4.55
N ALA A 384 2.45 11.67 5.28
CA ALA A 384 1.24 12.41 5.65
C ALA A 384 0.63 13.05 4.39
N GLU A 385 -0.70 13.22 4.33
CA GLU A 385 -1.41 13.69 3.14
C GLU A 385 -0.74 14.91 2.47
N TYR A 386 -0.28 15.91 3.24
CA TYR A 386 0.35 17.09 2.64
C TYR A 386 1.68 16.80 1.92
N GLN A 387 2.27 15.59 2.07
CA GLN A 387 3.58 15.20 1.53
C GLN A 387 3.53 13.92 0.67
N ASP A 388 2.37 13.42 0.30
CA ASP A 388 2.25 12.15 -0.41
C ASP A 388 2.31 12.28 -1.94
N GLY A 389 2.23 13.50 -2.47
CA GLY A 389 2.33 13.79 -3.91
C GLY A 389 0.98 13.94 -4.61
N HIS A 390 -0.13 13.62 -3.95
CA HIS A 390 -1.48 13.65 -4.52
C HIS A 390 -1.87 15.07 -4.95
N ALA A 391 -2.33 15.23 -6.19
CA ALA A 391 -2.88 16.50 -6.64
C ALA A 391 -4.08 16.92 -5.77
N GLY A 392 -4.38 18.20 -5.71
CA GLY A 392 -5.51 18.70 -4.93
C GLY A 392 -5.16 19.11 -3.50
N TYR A 393 -4.40 18.32 -2.75
CA TYR A 393 -4.04 18.63 -1.36
C TYR A 393 -2.54 18.48 -1.05
N SER A 394 -1.77 17.79 -1.87
CA SER A 394 -0.32 17.69 -1.84
C SER A 394 0.29 18.18 -3.16
N ASP A 395 1.59 18.00 -3.35
CA ASP A 395 2.34 18.43 -4.52
C ASP A 395 3.72 17.76 -4.62
N PRO A 396 4.37 17.79 -5.80
CA PRO A 396 5.67 17.13 -6.00
C PRO A 396 6.82 17.73 -5.18
N THR A 397 6.68 18.95 -4.63
CA THR A 397 7.73 19.57 -3.81
C THR A 397 7.68 19.06 -2.39
N ASP A 398 6.50 18.96 -1.82
CA ASP A 398 6.29 18.43 -0.47
C ASP A 398 6.58 16.91 -0.45
N GLU A 399 6.18 16.15 -1.47
CA GLU A 399 6.59 14.75 -1.68
C GLU A 399 8.13 14.63 -1.72
N GLN A 400 8.79 15.48 -2.49
CA GLN A 400 10.25 15.49 -2.58
C GLN A 400 10.91 15.68 -1.20
N HIS A 401 10.36 16.54 -0.35
CA HIS A 401 10.87 16.75 1.00
C HIS A 401 10.77 15.47 1.85
N PHE A 402 9.65 14.76 1.78
CA PHE A 402 9.47 13.48 2.45
C PHE A 402 10.46 12.44 1.95
N LEU A 403 10.53 12.21 0.64
CA LEU A 403 11.46 11.26 0.03
C LEU A 403 12.91 11.52 0.45
N ILE A 404 13.35 12.79 0.40
CA ILE A 404 14.72 13.17 0.76
C ILE A 404 14.99 12.91 2.25
N LYS A 405 14.07 13.27 3.13
CA LYS A 405 14.20 13.05 4.58
C LYS A 405 14.44 11.58 4.87
N GLU A 406 13.54 10.72 4.41
CA GLU A 406 13.56 9.29 4.75
C GLU A 406 14.74 8.57 4.07
N ILE A 407 14.98 8.83 2.79
CA ILE A 407 16.05 8.17 2.04
C ILE A 407 17.44 8.63 2.54
N ASN A 408 17.62 9.92 2.85
CA ASN A 408 18.87 10.39 3.45
C ASN A 408 19.11 9.76 4.83
N ALA A 409 18.08 9.64 5.68
CA ALA A 409 18.19 9.03 6.99
C ALA A 409 18.59 7.55 6.88
N LEU A 410 17.93 6.79 5.99
CA LEU A 410 18.26 5.40 5.71
C LEU A 410 19.70 5.23 5.20
N GLN A 411 20.11 6.06 4.25
CA GLN A 411 21.47 6.01 3.68
C GLN A 411 22.57 6.35 4.70
N GLN A 412 22.25 7.10 5.76
CA GLN A 412 23.18 7.42 6.84
C GLN A 412 23.17 6.38 7.96
N SER A 413 22.25 5.42 7.94
CA SER A 413 22.16 4.38 8.96
C SER A 413 23.19 3.26 8.76
N PRO A 414 23.60 2.57 9.83
CA PRO A 414 24.47 1.39 9.72
C PRO A 414 23.85 0.24 8.91
N GLN A 415 22.51 0.18 8.84
CA GLN A 415 21.77 -0.85 8.10
C GLN A 415 21.77 -0.63 6.59
N TRP A 416 22.14 0.56 6.11
CA TRP A 416 22.17 0.91 4.68
C TRP A 416 22.85 -0.16 3.82
N LYS A 417 23.94 -0.73 4.31
CA LYS A 417 24.74 -1.76 3.58
C LYS A 417 23.95 -3.02 3.19
N SER A 418 22.77 -3.25 3.77
CA SER A 418 21.88 -4.38 3.47
C SER A 418 20.43 -3.93 3.25
N THR A 419 20.22 -2.65 2.94
CA THR A 419 18.91 -2.04 2.71
C THR A 419 18.64 -1.84 1.22
N ALA A 420 17.41 -2.07 0.83
CA ALA A 420 16.85 -1.57 -0.43
C ALA A 420 15.63 -0.71 -0.13
N VAL A 421 15.56 0.45 -0.78
CA VAL A 421 14.37 1.31 -0.80
C VAL A 421 13.71 1.13 -2.16
N VAL A 422 12.41 0.87 -2.17
CA VAL A 422 11.56 0.91 -3.35
C VAL A 422 10.66 2.13 -3.22
N VAL A 423 10.67 3.01 -4.21
CA VAL A 423 9.69 4.11 -4.33
C VAL A 423 8.68 3.69 -5.38
N ALA A 424 7.41 3.65 -5.02
CA ALA A 424 6.30 3.24 -5.88
C ALA A 424 5.03 4.01 -5.48
N TYR A 425 4.00 3.92 -6.32
CA TYR A 425 2.76 4.68 -6.21
C TYR A 425 1.55 3.75 -6.23
N ASP A 426 0.45 4.17 -5.64
CA ASP A 426 -0.78 3.38 -5.53
C ASP A 426 -1.62 3.44 -6.81
N ASP A 427 -1.84 4.63 -7.35
CA ASP A 427 -2.52 4.82 -8.64
C ASP A 427 -1.93 6.00 -9.43
N SER A 428 -2.59 6.43 -10.48
CA SER A 428 -2.08 7.43 -11.43
C SER A 428 -2.72 8.80 -11.31
N ASP A 429 -3.68 9.00 -10.41
CA ASP A 429 -4.56 10.19 -10.39
C ASP A 429 -5.27 10.44 -11.74
N GLY A 430 -5.38 9.44 -12.59
CA GLY A 430 -5.90 9.65 -13.94
C GLY A 430 -4.98 10.46 -14.88
N TRP A 431 -3.76 10.85 -14.46
CA TRP A 431 -2.77 11.50 -15.31
C TRP A 431 -2.43 10.66 -16.53
N TYR A 432 -2.27 11.32 -17.65
CA TYR A 432 -1.91 10.69 -18.91
C TYR A 432 -0.62 9.88 -18.83
N ASP A 433 -0.68 8.67 -19.34
CA ASP A 433 0.48 7.86 -19.69
C ASP A 433 0.31 7.27 -21.09
N HIS A 434 1.35 7.39 -21.93
CA HIS A 434 1.25 6.94 -23.33
C HIS A 434 1.36 5.42 -23.48
N VAL A 435 1.82 4.71 -22.46
CA VAL A 435 1.95 3.25 -22.47
C VAL A 435 0.79 2.62 -21.71
N ALA A 436 -0.31 2.36 -22.41
CA ALA A 436 -1.37 1.56 -21.83
C ALA A 436 -0.98 0.07 -21.85
N ALA A 437 -1.11 -0.58 -20.70
CA ALA A 437 -0.87 -2.01 -20.60
C ALA A 437 -1.92 -2.78 -21.40
N LYS A 438 -1.50 -3.91 -21.96
CA LYS A 438 -2.46 -4.90 -22.44
C LYS A 438 -3.20 -5.51 -21.25
N VAL A 439 -4.54 -5.55 -21.31
CA VAL A 439 -5.35 -6.22 -20.27
C VAL A 439 -4.92 -7.68 -20.11
N LEU A 440 -4.47 -8.03 -18.92
CA LEU A 440 -4.05 -9.39 -18.54
C LEU A 440 -5.08 -10.08 -17.64
N ASN A 441 -5.92 -9.31 -16.98
CA ASN A 441 -7.04 -9.76 -16.17
C ASN A 441 -8.28 -9.01 -16.62
N GLY A 442 -9.22 -9.70 -17.24
CA GLY A 442 -10.48 -9.10 -17.67
C GLY A 442 -11.49 -9.02 -16.52
N SER A 443 -12.59 -8.35 -16.81
CA SER A 443 -13.77 -8.29 -15.96
C SER A 443 -15.02 -8.25 -16.84
N LYS A 444 -16.20 -8.51 -16.29
CA LYS A 444 -17.47 -8.55 -17.03
C LYS A 444 -18.58 -7.89 -16.22
N ASP A 445 -18.34 -6.71 -15.71
CA ASP A 445 -19.39 -5.94 -15.06
C ASP A 445 -20.08 -5.00 -16.07
N SER A 446 -21.40 -5.14 -16.18
CA SER A 446 -22.26 -4.28 -17.00
C SER A 446 -22.97 -3.20 -16.19
N THR A 447 -22.69 -3.06 -14.91
CA THR A 447 -23.19 -1.98 -14.05
C THR A 447 -22.89 -0.63 -14.71
N VAL A 448 -23.90 0.23 -14.80
CA VAL A 448 -23.76 1.55 -15.43
C VAL A 448 -23.30 2.55 -14.39
N GLY A 449 -22.15 3.15 -14.61
CA GLY A 449 -21.59 4.21 -13.80
C GLY A 449 -22.34 5.55 -13.95
N SER A 450 -21.94 6.53 -13.17
CA SER A 450 -22.55 7.89 -13.17
C SER A 450 -22.45 8.61 -14.53
N ASN A 451 -21.49 8.24 -15.36
CA ASN A 451 -21.28 8.74 -16.72
C ASN A 451 -22.19 8.09 -17.78
N GLY A 452 -23.08 7.16 -17.40
CA GLY A 452 -23.98 6.44 -18.31
C GLY A 452 -23.31 5.34 -19.13
N LYS A 453 -22.02 5.02 -18.89
CA LYS A 453 -21.28 3.92 -19.52
C LYS A 453 -21.27 2.71 -18.59
N ALA A 454 -21.07 1.50 -19.16
CA ALA A 454 -20.76 0.33 -18.34
C ALA A 454 -19.51 0.59 -17.51
N LEU A 455 -19.45 0.03 -16.31
CA LEU A 455 -18.29 0.19 -15.43
C LEU A 455 -17.03 -0.39 -16.10
N ASP A 456 -17.13 -1.60 -16.59
CA ASP A 456 -16.05 -2.21 -17.38
C ASP A 456 -16.05 -1.73 -18.84
N SER A 457 -14.92 -1.24 -19.30
CA SER A 457 -14.71 -0.88 -20.71
C SER A 457 -14.79 -2.11 -21.63
N PRO A 458 -15.03 -1.92 -22.94
CA PRO A 458 -15.02 -3.02 -23.90
C PRO A 458 -13.73 -3.86 -23.88
N ALA A 459 -12.58 -3.25 -23.58
CA ALA A 459 -11.30 -3.95 -23.47
C ALA A 459 -11.28 -4.88 -22.25
N CYS A 460 -11.81 -4.45 -21.12
CA CYS A 460 -11.93 -5.27 -19.91
C CYS A 460 -12.95 -6.40 -20.09
N GLN A 461 -14.12 -6.11 -20.67
CA GLN A 461 -15.16 -7.12 -20.95
C GLN A 461 -14.72 -8.21 -21.92
N SER A 462 -13.88 -7.87 -22.93
CA SER A 462 -13.32 -8.79 -23.90
C SER A 462 -11.94 -9.36 -23.52
N GLY A 463 -11.41 -8.94 -22.37
CA GLY A 463 -10.11 -9.37 -21.86
C GLY A 463 -10.04 -10.85 -21.50
N PRO A 464 -8.86 -11.34 -21.08
CA PRO A 464 -8.69 -12.69 -20.57
C PRO A 464 -9.63 -12.99 -19.39
N ALA A 465 -9.80 -14.29 -19.08
CA ALA A 465 -10.61 -14.70 -17.94
C ALA A 465 -10.11 -14.06 -16.64
N ALA A 466 -11.05 -13.58 -15.83
CA ALA A 466 -10.74 -12.98 -14.53
C ALA A 466 -10.10 -14.01 -13.58
N ALA A 467 -9.03 -13.63 -12.92
CA ALA A 467 -8.35 -14.46 -11.94
C ALA A 467 -9.31 -14.85 -10.81
N GLY A 468 -9.40 -16.13 -10.49
CA GLY A 468 -10.37 -16.66 -9.53
C GLY A 468 -11.84 -16.57 -10.00
N GLY A 469 -12.11 -16.08 -11.21
CA GLY A 469 -13.45 -15.76 -11.68
C GLY A 469 -14.04 -14.48 -11.07
N TYR A 470 -13.25 -13.70 -10.34
CA TYR A 470 -13.68 -12.49 -9.65
C TYR A 470 -13.78 -11.30 -10.61
N ALA A 471 -14.98 -10.68 -10.68
CA ALA A 471 -15.21 -9.47 -11.47
C ALA A 471 -14.51 -8.24 -10.86
N ASP A 472 -14.51 -7.15 -11.59
CA ASP A 472 -14.07 -5.81 -11.17
C ASP A 472 -12.60 -5.70 -10.76
N ARG A 473 -11.76 -6.54 -11.35
CA ARG A 473 -10.31 -6.52 -11.16
C ARG A 473 -9.58 -6.36 -12.50
N CYS A 474 -10.16 -5.54 -13.40
CA CYS A 474 -9.55 -5.33 -14.71
C CYS A 474 -8.19 -4.64 -14.57
N GLY A 475 -7.20 -5.15 -15.28
CA GLY A 475 -5.85 -4.60 -15.26
C GLY A 475 -4.85 -5.40 -16.11
N PRO A 476 -3.57 -4.98 -16.13
CA PRO A 476 -3.00 -3.84 -15.38
C PRO A 476 -3.61 -2.50 -15.75
N GLY A 477 -3.57 -1.56 -14.81
CA GLY A 477 -4.01 -0.19 -14.99
C GLY A 477 -2.94 0.73 -15.58
N THR A 478 -2.95 2.02 -15.20
CA THR A 478 -2.04 3.03 -15.70
C THR A 478 -0.60 2.79 -15.23
N ARG A 479 0.38 3.13 -16.08
CA ARG A 479 1.80 2.99 -15.78
C ARG A 479 2.27 4.05 -14.78
N GLN A 480 3.09 3.63 -13.80
CA GLN A 480 3.59 4.43 -12.69
C GLN A 480 5.12 4.37 -12.59
N PRO A 481 5.79 5.35 -11.98
CA PRO A 481 7.22 5.24 -11.69
C PRO A 481 7.50 4.15 -10.65
N LEU A 482 8.65 3.45 -10.81
CA LEU A 482 9.20 2.58 -9.79
C LEU A 482 10.71 2.73 -9.76
N LEU A 483 11.27 3.06 -8.60
CA LEU A 483 12.72 3.19 -8.38
C LEU A 483 13.19 2.20 -7.33
N VAL A 484 14.41 1.70 -7.51
CA VAL A 484 15.12 0.93 -6.49
C VAL A 484 16.41 1.63 -6.13
N ILE A 485 16.51 2.07 -4.86
CA ILE A 485 17.63 2.82 -4.29
C ILE A 485 18.32 1.91 -3.28
N SER A 486 19.52 1.42 -3.61
CA SER A 486 20.21 0.42 -2.79
C SER A 486 21.69 0.39 -3.12
N PRO A 487 22.57 -0.01 -2.19
CA PRO A 487 23.94 -0.41 -2.55
C PRO A 487 24.02 -1.54 -3.59
N TYR A 488 22.93 -2.25 -3.78
CA TYR A 488 22.82 -3.37 -4.74
C TYR A 488 22.03 -3.04 -5.99
N SER A 489 21.48 -1.84 -6.14
CA SER A 489 20.79 -1.47 -7.37
C SER A 489 21.78 -1.22 -8.50
N ARG A 490 21.36 -1.40 -9.74
CA ARG A 490 22.10 -0.93 -10.92
C ARG A 490 22.20 0.58 -10.88
N VAL A 491 23.23 1.13 -11.50
CA VAL A 491 23.52 2.57 -11.53
C VAL A 491 23.11 3.15 -12.87
N ASN A 492 22.37 4.26 -12.87
CA ASN A 492 21.95 4.97 -14.07
C ASN A 492 21.38 4.00 -15.12
N SER A 493 20.47 3.15 -14.68
CA SER A 493 19.92 2.08 -15.50
C SER A 493 18.38 2.16 -15.53
N ILE A 494 17.83 1.73 -16.65
CA ILE A 494 16.40 1.59 -16.83
C ILE A 494 16.08 0.13 -17.09
N ASP A 495 15.18 -0.42 -16.27
CA ASP A 495 14.65 -1.78 -16.44
C ASP A 495 13.29 -1.68 -17.14
N HIS A 496 13.13 -2.46 -18.21
CA HIS A 496 11.92 -2.51 -19.03
C HIS A 496 11.06 -3.76 -18.72
N THR A 497 11.32 -4.42 -17.61
CA THR A 497 10.50 -5.56 -17.16
C THR A 497 9.13 -5.05 -16.72
N ALA A 498 8.06 -5.62 -17.27
CA ALA A 498 6.72 -5.30 -16.80
C ALA A 498 6.53 -5.77 -15.36
N THR A 499 6.22 -4.84 -14.48
CA THR A 499 5.96 -5.04 -13.04
C THR A 499 4.63 -4.40 -12.66
N GLU A 500 4.14 -4.72 -11.48
CA GLU A 500 2.93 -4.14 -10.88
C GLU A 500 3.10 -4.06 -9.35
N GLN A 501 2.16 -3.46 -8.60
CA GLN A 501 2.29 -3.34 -7.14
C GLN A 501 2.58 -4.68 -6.46
N ALA A 502 1.88 -5.75 -6.88
CA ALA A 502 2.10 -7.09 -6.36
C ALA A 502 3.50 -7.68 -6.69
N SER A 503 4.30 -7.04 -7.56
CA SER A 503 5.72 -7.40 -7.77
C SER A 503 6.58 -7.13 -6.53
N ILE A 504 6.21 -6.10 -5.76
CA ILE A 504 6.88 -5.78 -4.48
C ILE A 504 6.56 -6.88 -3.46
N THR A 505 5.29 -7.26 -3.33
CA THR A 505 4.85 -8.38 -2.49
C THR A 505 5.58 -9.67 -2.88
N ARG A 506 5.63 -9.98 -4.18
CA ARG A 506 6.36 -11.14 -4.71
C ARG A 506 7.86 -11.10 -4.36
N PHE A 507 8.50 -9.93 -4.39
CA PHE A 507 9.89 -9.80 -3.95
C PHE A 507 10.05 -10.14 -2.46
N ILE A 508 9.16 -9.62 -1.61
CA ILE A 508 9.14 -9.92 -0.16
C ILE A 508 9.01 -11.43 0.05
N GLU A 509 8.02 -12.05 -0.57
CA GLU A 509 7.76 -13.48 -0.45
C GLU A 509 8.96 -14.34 -0.84
N ASN A 510 9.61 -13.99 -1.94
CA ASN A 510 10.79 -14.72 -2.43
C ASN A 510 12.00 -14.50 -1.52
N ASN A 511 12.23 -13.27 -1.06
CA ASN A 511 13.41 -12.92 -0.27
C ASN A 511 13.37 -13.53 1.15
N TRP A 512 12.20 -13.58 1.78
CA TRP A 512 12.02 -14.13 3.13
C TRP A 512 11.38 -15.53 3.14
N HIS A 513 11.18 -16.15 1.98
CA HIS A 513 10.63 -17.51 1.86
C HIS A 513 9.28 -17.69 2.57
N THR A 514 8.39 -16.69 2.47
CA THR A 514 7.12 -16.70 3.18
C THR A 514 6.07 -17.61 2.54
N GLY A 515 6.25 -17.96 1.28
CA GLY A 515 5.20 -18.55 0.44
C GLY A 515 4.36 -17.47 -0.23
N ARG A 516 3.23 -17.83 -0.83
CA ARG A 516 2.34 -16.96 -1.59
C ARG A 516 1.07 -16.62 -0.80
N ILE A 517 0.46 -15.46 -1.13
CA ILE A 517 -0.84 -15.06 -0.59
C ILE A 517 -1.91 -16.12 -0.93
N GLY A 518 -1.97 -16.55 -2.19
CA GLY A 518 -3.01 -17.46 -2.66
C GLY A 518 -4.28 -16.73 -3.11
N ASP A 519 -5.38 -17.48 -3.24
CA ASP A 519 -6.72 -16.97 -3.59
C ASP A 519 -6.75 -16.01 -4.79
N ALA A 520 -6.12 -16.42 -5.89
CA ALA A 520 -6.02 -15.61 -7.09
C ALA A 520 -5.36 -14.23 -6.93
N SER A 521 -4.50 -14.07 -5.90
CA SER A 521 -3.62 -12.91 -5.76
C SER A 521 -2.73 -12.73 -7.00
N PHE A 522 -2.47 -11.48 -7.34
CA PHE A 522 -1.61 -11.15 -8.48
C PHE A 522 -0.11 -11.35 -8.19
N ASP A 523 0.30 -11.62 -6.94
CA ASP A 523 1.67 -11.97 -6.56
C ASP A 523 2.27 -13.09 -7.43
N ARG A 524 1.42 -14.01 -7.90
CA ARG A 524 1.81 -15.16 -8.72
C ARG A 524 2.15 -14.78 -10.15
N ARG A 525 1.43 -13.83 -10.75
CA ARG A 525 1.62 -13.39 -12.14
C ARG A 525 2.63 -12.26 -12.30
N SER A 526 2.81 -11.45 -11.25
CA SER A 526 3.56 -10.20 -11.26
C SER A 526 5.00 -10.39 -11.71
N GLY A 527 5.57 -9.37 -12.36
CA GLY A 527 6.96 -9.36 -12.81
C GLY A 527 7.97 -9.36 -11.66
N SER A 528 9.23 -9.57 -11.99
CA SER A 528 10.32 -9.59 -11.01
C SER A 528 11.04 -8.25 -10.95
N LEU A 529 11.39 -7.79 -9.74
CA LEU A 529 12.24 -6.63 -9.52
C LEU A 529 13.73 -6.92 -9.73
N SER A 530 14.12 -8.17 -10.07
CA SER A 530 15.53 -8.59 -10.16
C SER A 530 16.35 -7.83 -11.19
N GLY A 531 15.73 -7.32 -12.25
CA GLY A 531 16.38 -6.49 -13.28
C GLY A 531 16.93 -5.16 -12.75
N LEU A 532 16.39 -4.66 -11.63
CA LEU A 532 16.83 -3.43 -10.97
C LEU A 532 18.06 -3.61 -10.08
N PHE A 533 18.47 -4.85 -9.79
CA PHE A 533 19.57 -5.18 -8.89
C PHE A 533 20.79 -5.75 -9.62
N ASP A 534 21.97 -5.56 -9.05
CA ASP A 534 23.19 -6.29 -9.33
C ASP A 534 23.83 -6.77 -8.02
N PHE A 535 23.42 -7.93 -7.56
CA PHE A 535 23.93 -8.52 -6.32
C PHE A 535 25.38 -9.04 -6.43
N LYS A 536 25.90 -9.20 -7.66
CA LYS A 536 27.27 -9.66 -7.89
C LYS A 536 28.27 -8.52 -7.85
N HIS A 537 27.87 -7.34 -8.33
CA HIS A 537 28.71 -6.15 -8.41
C HIS A 537 28.00 -4.96 -7.74
N PRO A 538 27.87 -4.96 -6.40
CA PRO A 538 27.18 -3.90 -5.69
C PRO A 538 27.83 -2.54 -5.96
N ASN A 539 27.02 -1.51 -6.14
CA ASN A 539 27.51 -0.16 -6.42
C ASN A 539 28.13 0.53 -5.19
N ASN A 540 27.73 0.08 -3.98
CA ASN A 540 28.22 0.58 -2.68
C ASN A 540 28.17 2.11 -2.55
N LYS A 541 27.16 2.76 -3.11
CA LYS A 541 27.00 4.20 -3.06
C LYS A 541 26.08 4.65 -1.93
N GLN A 542 26.41 5.82 -1.40
CA GLN A 542 25.54 6.67 -0.61
C GLN A 542 25.39 7.99 -1.36
N VAL A 543 24.18 8.37 -1.73
CA VAL A 543 23.87 9.61 -2.44
C VAL A 543 22.92 10.43 -1.60
N LEU A 544 23.43 11.46 -0.95
CA LEU A 544 22.62 12.36 -0.15
C LEU A 544 22.19 13.55 -1.01
N LEU A 545 20.93 13.96 -0.86
CA LEU A 545 20.35 15.11 -1.54
C LEU A 545 20.11 16.26 -0.56
N ASN A 546 20.14 17.48 -1.08
CA ASN A 546 19.64 18.69 -0.42
C ASN A 546 18.10 18.73 -0.53
N SER A 547 17.45 19.58 0.26
CA SER A 547 15.98 19.72 0.28
C SER A 547 15.39 20.11 -1.07
N ASP A 548 16.17 20.81 -1.93
CA ASP A 548 15.78 21.16 -3.28
C ASP A 548 15.98 20.03 -4.32
N GLY A 549 16.28 18.81 -3.87
CA GLY A 549 16.53 17.66 -4.72
C GLY A 549 17.92 17.59 -5.34
N SER A 550 18.74 18.64 -5.26
CA SER A 550 20.10 18.65 -5.81
C SER A 550 21.04 17.70 -5.04
N VAL A 551 22.02 17.15 -5.72
CA VAL A 551 22.99 16.22 -5.10
C VAL A 551 23.88 16.94 -4.11
N LYS A 552 23.78 16.58 -2.83
CA LYS A 552 24.64 17.09 -1.74
C LYS A 552 25.98 16.40 -1.71
N SER A 553 25.98 15.07 -1.80
CA SER A 553 27.22 14.28 -1.79
C SER A 553 27.01 12.88 -2.37
N VAL A 554 28.08 12.35 -2.99
CA VAL A 554 28.16 10.95 -3.41
C VAL A 554 29.40 10.35 -2.74
N LYS A 555 29.23 9.28 -1.98
CA LYS A 555 30.32 8.60 -1.27
C LYS A 555 30.27 7.09 -1.53
N GLY A 556 31.45 6.44 -1.51
CA GLY A 556 31.52 4.98 -1.45
C GLY A 556 31.29 4.49 -0.01
N ILE A 557 30.61 3.38 0.15
CA ILE A 557 30.47 2.70 1.45
C ILE A 557 31.64 1.71 1.58
N PRO A 558 32.39 1.70 2.69
CA PRO A 558 33.47 0.73 2.89
C PRO A 558 32.96 -0.71 2.83
N HIS A 559 33.57 -1.53 2.00
CA HIS A 559 33.35 -2.98 1.98
C HIS A 559 33.77 -3.58 3.31
N HIS A 560 32.88 -4.27 4.01
CA HIS A 560 33.30 -5.35 4.89
C HIS A 560 33.40 -6.62 4.02
N SER A 561 34.61 -7.15 3.84
CA SER A 561 34.85 -8.41 3.15
C SER A 561 34.33 -9.59 3.99
N GLY A 562 33.02 -9.68 4.15
CA GLY A 562 32.35 -10.90 4.49
C GLY A 562 32.12 -11.65 3.18
N THR A 563 32.75 -12.80 3.01
CA THR A 563 32.46 -13.72 1.91
C THR A 563 30.98 -14.05 1.94
N VAL A 564 30.19 -13.31 1.16
CA VAL A 564 28.83 -13.70 0.84
C VAL A 564 28.98 -14.85 -0.14
N THR A 565 28.89 -16.08 0.34
CA THR A 565 28.64 -17.23 -0.53
C THR A 565 27.33 -16.91 -1.26
N ALA A 566 27.44 -16.57 -2.54
CA ALA A 566 26.31 -16.44 -3.43
C ALA A 566 25.61 -17.79 -3.47
N ALA A 567 24.63 -17.99 -2.61
CA ALA A 567 23.62 -19.00 -2.85
C ALA A 567 23.03 -18.63 -4.22
N SER A 568 23.14 -19.57 -5.14
CA SER A 568 22.81 -19.43 -6.54
C SER A 568 21.51 -18.65 -6.74
N ALA A 569 21.62 -17.42 -7.23
CA ALA A 569 20.48 -16.63 -7.72
C ALA A 569 19.97 -17.22 -9.05
N GLN A 570 19.88 -18.53 -9.14
CA GLN A 570 19.33 -19.30 -10.23
C GLN A 570 17.95 -19.89 -9.86
N GLY A 571 17.11 -19.09 -9.24
CA GLY A 571 15.68 -19.22 -9.50
C GLY A 571 15.40 -18.38 -10.73
N ALA A 572 15.51 -18.95 -11.92
CA ALA A 572 14.98 -18.31 -13.11
C ALA A 572 13.50 -18.01 -12.82
N TYR A 573 13.17 -16.75 -12.57
CA TYR A 573 11.78 -16.34 -12.53
C TYR A 573 11.19 -16.64 -13.90
N PRO A 574 10.05 -17.35 -14.01
CA PRO A 574 9.41 -17.47 -15.29
C PRO A 574 9.17 -16.05 -15.84
N PRO A 575 9.33 -15.84 -17.14
CA PRO A 575 8.99 -14.57 -17.76
C PRO A 575 7.55 -14.21 -17.38
N TYR A 576 7.22 -12.93 -17.34
CA TYR A 576 5.87 -12.42 -17.18
C TYR A 576 4.91 -13.25 -18.04
N VAL A 577 4.11 -14.10 -17.39
CA VAL A 577 3.39 -15.15 -18.11
C VAL A 577 2.11 -14.57 -18.69
N GLN A 578 2.03 -14.56 -20.02
CA GLN A 578 0.82 -14.19 -20.76
C GLN A 578 -0.29 -15.27 -20.70
N ASP A 579 -0.09 -16.39 -20.03
CA ASP A 579 -0.99 -17.54 -20.12
C ASP A 579 -1.78 -17.77 -18.82
N LEU A 580 -2.93 -17.09 -18.72
CA LEU A 580 -3.90 -17.27 -17.63
C LEU A 580 -4.61 -18.63 -17.65
N LYS A 581 -4.46 -19.44 -18.72
CA LYS A 581 -5.07 -20.77 -18.80
C LYS A 581 -4.48 -21.76 -17.79
N ALA A 582 -3.25 -21.52 -17.31
CA ALA A 582 -2.60 -22.39 -16.32
C ALA A 582 -3.06 -22.13 -14.87
N GLN A 583 -3.87 -21.11 -14.61
CA GLN A 583 -4.30 -20.78 -13.25
C GLN A 583 -5.45 -21.64 -12.73
N ASN A 584 -6.16 -22.35 -13.60
CA ASN A 584 -7.34 -23.15 -13.22
C ASN A 584 -7.03 -24.62 -12.90
N VAL A 585 -5.77 -25.05 -12.87
CA VAL A 585 -5.41 -26.43 -12.57
C VAL A 585 -4.45 -26.46 -11.37
N ALA A 586 -4.91 -27.07 -10.30
CA ALA A 586 -4.19 -27.48 -9.10
C ALA A 586 -4.05 -26.45 -7.96
N ASP A 587 -5.17 -26.15 -7.32
CA ASP A 587 -5.16 -25.90 -5.87
C ASP A 587 -6.03 -26.95 -5.16
N THR A 588 -5.65 -28.24 -5.29
CA THR A 588 -6.13 -29.33 -4.45
C THR A 588 -5.09 -29.62 -3.39
N GLY A 589 -5.01 -28.74 -2.39
CA GLY A 589 -4.05 -28.88 -1.30
C GLY A 589 -4.63 -28.38 0.02
N SER A 590 -5.24 -29.32 0.77
CA SER A 590 -5.73 -29.24 2.15
C SER A 590 -7.11 -28.63 2.37
N ALA A 591 -8.14 -29.38 2.03
CA ALA A 591 -9.44 -29.24 2.66
C ALA A 591 -9.37 -29.81 4.08
N SER A 592 -9.64 -28.98 5.10
CA SER A 592 -10.01 -29.49 6.43
C SER A 592 -11.34 -30.25 6.33
N PRO A 593 -11.54 -31.34 7.05
CA PRO A 593 -12.74 -32.16 6.93
C PRO A 593 -13.97 -31.43 7.46
N ALA A 594 -14.89 -31.09 6.57
CA ALA A 594 -16.22 -30.64 6.94
C ALA A 594 -17.05 -31.85 7.36
N LEU A 595 -17.63 -31.78 8.54
CA LEU A 595 -18.63 -32.73 9.04
C LEU A 595 -19.88 -32.72 8.14
N PRO A 596 -20.47 -33.89 7.81
CA PRO A 596 -21.67 -33.91 6.98
C PRO A 596 -22.91 -33.52 7.78
N ILE A 597 -23.58 -32.44 7.39
CA ILE A 597 -24.96 -32.16 7.82
C ILE A 597 -25.90 -32.86 6.84
N ALA A 598 -26.63 -33.85 7.35
CA ALA A 598 -27.67 -34.53 6.62
C ALA A 598 -28.86 -33.58 6.36
N VAL A 599 -29.17 -33.29 5.11
CA VAL A 599 -30.40 -32.60 4.71
C VAL A 599 -31.47 -33.65 4.39
N ALA A 600 -32.51 -33.69 5.23
CA ALA A 600 -33.70 -34.43 4.92
C ALA A 600 -34.56 -33.66 3.92
N ALA A 601 -34.82 -34.28 2.78
CA ALA A 601 -35.72 -33.77 1.77
C ALA A 601 -37.18 -33.97 2.19
N GLY A 602 -37.93 -32.86 2.31
CA GLY A 602 -39.39 -32.87 2.45
C GLY A 602 -40.02 -32.21 1.21
N LEU A 603 -40.63 -33.01 0.36
CA LEU A 603 -41.54 -32.55 -0.67
C LEU A 603 -42.82 -32.01 -0.04
N LEU A 604 -43.30 -30.85 -0.46
CA LEU A 604 -44.73 -30.50 -0.46
C LEU A 604 -45.05 -29.56 -1.62
N THR A 605 -46.16 -29.91 -2.28
CA THR A 605 -46.71 -29.44 -3.54
C THR A 605 -47.59 -28.21 -3.39
N ALA A 606 -47.55 -27.38 -4.42
CA ALA A 606 -48.60 -26.60 -5.08
C ALA A 606 -49.63 -25.77 -4.26
N GLY A 607 -49.80 -24.51 -4.70
CA GLY A 607 -50.99 -23.70 -4.44
C GLY A 607 -50.86 -22.28 -5.00
N ALA A 608 -51.36 -22.09 -6.23
CA ALA A 608 -51.50 -20.79 -6.86
C ALA A 608 -52.70 -20.02 -6.30
N THR A 609 -52.56 -18.75 -5.97
CA THR A 609 -53.64 -17.74 -6.15
C THR A 609 -53.02 -16.34 -6.23
N GLY A 610 -53.37 -15.63 -7.30
CA GLY A 610 -52.96 -14.26 -7.53
C GLY A 610 -53.82 -13.26 -6.80
N THR A 611 -53.31 -12.10 -6.55
CA THR A 611 -54.07 -10.85 -6.46
C THR A 611 -53.13 -9.66 -6.79
N ALA A 612 -53.59 -8.90 -7.79
CA ALA A 612 -53.03 -7.62 -8.20
C ALA A 612 -53.36 -6.53 -7.18
N PHE A 613 -52.44 -5.62 -6.89
CA PHE A 613 -52.79 -4.30 -6.38
C PHE A 613 -51.94 -3.19 -7.02
N ALA A 614 -52.65 -2.10 -7.23
CA ALA A 614 -52.38 -0.99 -8.13
C ALA A 614 -51.27 -0.02 -7.65
N LEU A 615 -50.68 0.64 -8.65
CA LEU A 615 -49.83 1.84 -8.58
C LEU A 615 -50.46 2.99 -7.77
N HIS A 616 -49.69 3.62 -6.94
CA HIS A 616 -49.90 5.01 -6.57
C HIS A 616 -48.60 5.83 -6.72
N ARG A 617 -48.58 6.67 -7.76
CA ARG A 617 -47.57 7.72 -7.99
C ARG A 617 -47.76 8.84 -6.97
N ARG A 618 -46.72 9.22 -6.26
CA ARG A 618 -46.63 10.55 -5.64
C ARG A 618 -45.32 11.24 -6.04
N LYS A 619 -45.47 12.24 -6.90
CA LYS A 619 -44.45 13.27 -7.19
C LYS A 619 -44.20 14.08 -5.91
N ARG A 620 -42.95 14.27 -5.51
CA ARG A 620 -42.54 15.42 -4.71
C ARG A 620 -41.43 16.17 -5.41
N ARG A 621 -41.62 17.47 -5.50
CA ARG A 621 -40.75 18.49 -6.07
C ARG A 621 -39.49 18.65 -5.22
N ILE A 622 -38.36 18.77 -5.89
CA ILE A 622 -37.08 19.21 -5.30
C ILE A 622 -36.99 20.72 -5.52
N GLY A 623 -36.83 21.46 -4.45
CA GLY A 623 -36.46 22.86 -4.47
C GLY A 623 -34.95 22.98 -4.33
N HIS A 624 -34.37 23.82 -5.19
CA HIS A 624 -33.01 24.27 -5.10
C HIS A 624 -32.78 25.16 -3.88
N ALA A 625 -31.66 24.96 -3.17
CA ALA A 625 -30.96 26.03 -2.49
C ALA A 625 -29.46 25.71 -2.55
N ALA A 626 -28.74 26.68 -3.13
CA ALA A 626 -27.29 26.76 -3.18
C ALA A 626 -26.74 27.13 -1.78
N LEU A 627 -25.62 26.55 -1.44
CA LEU A 627 -24.43 27.22 -0.89
C LEU A 627 -23.27 26.23 -0.96
#